data_0b8652685ae8048e06f11aa8c6c197f7
#
_entry.id   0b8652685ae8048e06f11aa8c6c197f7
#
_cell.length_a   1.000
_cell.length_b   1.000
_cell.length_c   1.000
_cell.angle_alpha   90.00
_cell.angle_beta   90.00
_cell.angle_gamma   90.00
#
_symmetry.space_group_name_H-M   'P 1'
#
loop_
_entity.id
_entity.type
_entity.pdbx_description
1 polymer ?
#
loop_
_entity_poly.entity_id
_entity_poly.type
_entity_poly.pdbx_seq_one_letter_code
_entity_poly.pdbx_strand_id
1 'polypeptide(L)'
;PKIMTMLEFNLWSWNSRVFPGIDSLNVRKNDKVRIRIGNLTMTNHPIHLHGHEFVVAGTDGGWTPPASRWPEVTVDVAVGQMRAIEFEATDLGDWAFHCHKSHHTMNAMGHEVPTMIGVDHRGVAQKINKLIPDYMVMGERGMA
;
A
#
# COMPACT_ATOMS: atom_id res chain seq x y z
N PRO A 1 -29.65 2.78 -12.33
CA PRO A 1 -28.34 2.36 -11.84
C PRO A 1 -28.16 2.80 -10.39
N LYS A 2 -27.65 1.91 -9.54
CA LYS A 2 -27.33 2.24 -8.16
C LYS A 2 -26.09 3.15 -8.18
N ILE A 3 -26.20 4.34 -7.63
CA ILE A 3 -25.04 5.21 -7.45
C ILE A 3 -24.28 4.70 -6.23
N MET A 4 -23.06 4.20 -6.44
CA MET A 4 -22.17 3.84 -5.35
C MET A 4 -21.61 5.10 -4.72
N THR A 5 -21.69 5.19 -3.41
CA THR A 5 -21.01 6.23 -2.65
C THR A 5 -19.57 5.81 -2.33
N MET A 6 -18.72 6.76 -1.97
CA MET A 6 -17.32 6.45 -1.59
C MET A 6 -17.22 5.51 -0.37
N LEU A 7 -18.25 5.45 0.46
CA LEU A 7 -18.33 4.55 1.61
C LEU A 7 -18.59 3.09 1.22
N GLU A 8 -18.99 2.84 -0.03
CA GLU A 8 -19.25 1.51 -0.55
C GLU A 8 -18.04 0.86 -1.22
N PHE A 9 -16.95 1.60 -1.40
CA PHE A 9 -15.69 1.03 -1.88
C PHE A 9 -15.01 0.23 -0.77
N ASN A 10 -14.78 -1.04 -1.03
CA ASN A 10 -14.29 -2.00 -0.05
C ASN A 10 -13.26 -2.98 -0.62
N LEU A 11 -12.78 -2.76 -1.84
CA LEU A 11 -11.68 -3.49 -2.45
C LEU A 11 -10.61 -2.51 -2.91
N TRP A 12 -9.42 -2.65 -2.35
CA TRP A 12 -8.27 -1.78 -2.59
C TRP A 12 -7.14 -2.58 -3.20
N SER A 13 -6.53 -2.07 -4.24
CA SER A 13 -5.52 -2.81 -5.01
C SER A 13 -4.37 -1.91 -5.45
N TRP A 14 -3.20 -2.51 -5.65
CA TRP A 14 -2.09 -1.96 -6.38
C TRP A 14 -2.05 -2.57 -7.77
N ASN A 15 -2.14 -1.73 -8.82
CA ASN A 15 -2.12 -2.20 -10.21
C ASN A 15 -3.10 -3.37 -10.44
N SER A 16 -4.32 -3.25 -9.90
CA SER A 16 -5.38 -4.26 -9.97
C SER A 16 -5.10 -5.58 -9.24
N ARG A 17 -4.10 -5.60 -8.35
CA ARG A 17 -3.76 -6.77 -7.53
C ARG A 17 -3.86 -6.45 -6.05
N VAL A 18 -4.19 -7.44 -5.25
CA VAL A 18 -4.21 -7.39 -3.78
C VAL A 18 -3.14 -8.31 -3.23
N PHE A 19 -2.64 -7.98 -2.03
CA PHE A 19 -1.67 -8.84 -1.37
C PHE A 19 -2.28 -10.24 -1.09
N PRO A 20 -1.57 -11.34 -1.33
CA PRO A 20 -0.15 -11.45 -1.69
C PRO A 20 0.12 -11.52 -3.21
N GLY A 21 -0.85 -11.20 -4.06
CA GLY A 21 -0.70 -11.25 -5.51
C GLY A 21 -0.03 -10.01 -6.12
N ILE A 22 0.44 -9.08 -5.30
CA ILE A 22 1.21 -7.91 -5.74
C ILE A 22 2.66 -8.32 -5.95
N ASP A 23 3.26 -7.89 -7.07
CA ASP A 23 4.66 -8.20 -7.36
C ASP A 23 5.59 -7.52 -6.34
N SER A 24 6.58 -8.25 -5.84
CA SER A 24 7.61 -7.69 -4.97
C SER A 24 8.50 -6.69 -5.71
N LEU A 25 8.86 -5.61 -5.04
CA LEU A 25 9.78 -4.60 -5.54
C LEU A 25 11.22 -5.01 -5.18
N ASN A 26 11.82 -5.89 -5.98
CA ASN A 26 13.15 -6.41 -5.71
C ASN A 26 14.23 -5.40 -6.09
N VAL A 27 15.12 -5.08 -5.15
CA VAL A 27 16.23 -4.16 -5.33
C VAL A 27 17.51 -4.75 -4.73
N ARG A 28 18.66 -4.23 -5.12
CA ARG A 28 19.95 -4.61 -4.55
C ARG A 28 20.39 -3.59 -3.52
N LYS A 29 21.24 -4.01 -2.59
CA LYS A 29 21.84 -3.08 -1.63
C LYS A 29 22.57 -1.94 -2.36
N ASN A 30 22.32 -0.73 -1.89
CA ASN A 30 22.82 0.56 -2.41
C ASN A 30 22.21 0.98 -3.76
N ASP A 31 21.16 0.31 -4.23
CA ASP A 31 20.41 0.82 -5.38
C ASP A 31 19.71 2.13 -5.01
N LYS A 32 19.73 3.05 -5.95
CA LYS A 32 18.90 4.27 -5.89
C LYS A 32 17.54 3.96 -6.49
N VAL A 33 16.55 3.95 -5.63
CA VAL A 33 15.19 3.52 -5.99
C VAL A 33 14.30 4.73 -6.17
N ARG A 34 13.50 4.71 -7.23
CA ARG A 34 12.42 5.68 -7.44
C ARG A 34 11.11 4.94 -7.61
N ILE A 35 10.15 5.27 -6.77
CA ILE A 35 8.78 4.76 -6.89
C ILE A 35 7.87 5.90 -7.30
N ARG A 36 7.07 5.68 -8.34
CA ARG A 36 6.04 6.61 -8.79
C ARG A 36 4.70 6.06 -8.39
N ILE A 37 3.92 6.88 -7.70
CA ILE A 37 2.64 6.51 -7.14
C ILE A 37 1.58 7.43 -7.74
N GLY A 38 0.56 6.84 -8.37
CA GLY A 38 -0.62 7.55 -8.86
C GLY A 38 -1.87 7.08 -8.14
N ASN A 39 -2.64 8.01 -7.61
CA ASN A 39 -3.90 7.69 -6.96
C ASN A 39 -5.06 7.95 -7.92
N LEU A 40 -5.60 6.88 -8.48
CA LEU A 40 -6.77 6.89 -9.38
C LEU A 40 -8.08 6.57 -8.65
N THR A 41 -8.05 6.56 -7.32
CA THR A 41 -9.21 6.22 -6.49
C THR A 41 -9.94 7.47 -5.98
N MET A 42 -11.00 7.27 -5.24
CA MET A 42 -11.84 8.35 -4.68
C MET A 42 -11.51 8.66 -3.22
N THR A 43 -10.39 8.16 -2.70
CA THR A 43 -9.91 8.46 -1.34
C THR A 43 -8.39 8.62 -1.36
N ASN A 44 -7.84 9.28 -0.34
CA ASN A 44 -6.39 9.40 -0.19
C ASN A 44 -5.76 8.10 0.30
N HIS A 45 -4.49 7.93 -0.01
CA HIS A 45 -3.69 6.80 0.43
C HIS A 45 -2.38 7.29 1.05
N PRO A 46 -2.23 7.24 2.37
CA PRO A 46 -0.95 7.43 3.05
C PRO A 46 -0.06 6.20 2.79
N ILE A 47 0.98 6.35 2.00
CA ILE A 47 1.85 5.26 1.60
C ILE A 47 3.10 5.27 2.45
N HIS A 48 3.32 4.18 3.17
CA HIS A 48 4.39 3.99 4.15
C HIS A 48 5.41 2.96 3.69
N LEU A 49 6.69 3.29 3.88
CA LEU A 49 7.82 2.40 3.66
C LEU A 49 8.50 2.09 4.99
N HIS A 50 8.64 0.80 5.29
CA HIS A 50 9.43 0.35 6.43
C HIS A 50 10.92 0.35 6.14
N GLY A 51 11.73 0.50 7.19
CA GLY A 51 13.17 0.31 7.17
C GLY A 51 13.99 1.38 6.45
N HIS A 52 13.36 2.27 5.69
CA HIS A 52 14.04 3.31 4.93
C HIS A 52 13.29 4.64 5.02
N GLU A 53 14.03 5.72 5.04
CA GLU A 53 13.53 7.05 4.82
C GLU A 53 13.63 7.37 3.32
N PHE A 54 12.66 8.06 2.77
CA PHE A 54 12.68 8.52 1.39
C PHE A 54 12.51 10.04 1.31
N VAL A 55 12.88 10.62 0.19
CA VAL A 55 12.54 12.01 -0.12
C VAL A 55 11.42 12.07 -1.14
N VAL A 56 10.54 13.06 -1.00
CA VAL A 56 9.55 13.39 -2.03
C VAL A 56 10.25 14.16 -3.14
N ALA A 57 10.47 13.47 -4.25
CA ALA A 57 11.25 13.96 -5.38
C ALA A 57 10.39 14.55 -6.50
N GLY A 58 9.09 14.27 -6.52
CA GLY A 58 8.18 14.78 -7.53
C GLY A 58 6.74 14.78 -7.08
N THR A 59 5.98 15.69 -7.65
CA THR A 59 4.53 15.85 -7.47
C THR A 59 3.86 15.82 -8.85
N ASP A 60 2.54 15.93 -8.88
CA ASP A 60 1.78 16.07 -10.13
C ASP A 60 2.16 17.34 -10.93
N GLY A 61 2.73 18.35 -10.26
CA GLY A 61 3.25 19.55 -10.89
C GLY A 61 4.65 19.41 -11.50
N GLY A 62 5.32 18.27 -11.31
CA GLY A 62 6.66 18.00 -11.83
C GLY A 62 7.68 17.63 -10.76
N TRP A 63 8.95 17.70 -11.14
CA TRP A 63 10.06 17.38 -10.24
C TRP A 63 10.33 18.48 -9.23
N THR A 64 10.43 18.08 -7.97
CA THR A 64 10.85 18.98 -6.90
C THR A 64 12.36 19.29 -7.05
N PRO A 65 12.77 20.55 -7.06
CA PRO A 65 14.19 20.91 -7.06
C PRO A 65 14.92 20.21 -5.90
N PRO A 66 16.14 19.70 -6.10
CA PRO A 66 16.85 18.95 -5.07
C PRO A 66 16.93 19.63 -3.70
N ALA A 67 17.14 20.95 -3.69
CA ALA A 67 17.21 21.74 -2.45
C ALA A 67 15.85 21.89 -1.71
N SER A 68 14.76 21.54 -2.38
CA SER A 68 13.40 21.65 -1.83
C SER A 68 12.76 20.28 -1.56
N ARG A 69 13.51 19.20 -1.73
CA ARG A 69 13.03 17.85 -1.38
C ARG A 69 13.05 17.69 0.12
N TRP A 70 12.08 16.97 0.65
CA TRP A 70 11.94 16.76 2.09
C TRP A 70 11.85 15.27 2.42
N PRO A 71 12.39 14.84 3.57
CA PRO A 71 12.37 13.45 3.99
C PRO A 71 11.01 13.08 4.58
N GLU A 72 10.57 11.86 4.30
CA GLU A 72 9.39 11.24 4.88
C GLU A 72 9.57 9.72 4.97
N VAL A 73 8.73 9.09 5.77
CA VAL A 73 8.54 7.62 5.77
C VAL A 73 7.11 7.25 5.37
N THR A 74 6.23 8.26 5.30
CA THR A 74 4.85 8.12 4.85
C THR A 74 4.47 9.33 4.01
N VAL A 75 4.08 9.13 2.76
CA VAL A 75 3.61 10.19 1.89
C VAL A 75 2.12 10.05 1.63
N ASP A 76 1.35 11.09 1.88
CA ASP A 76 -0.06 11.10 1.51
C ASP A 76 -0.22 11.38 0.01
N VAL A 77 -0.91 10.48 -0.68
CA VAL A 77 -1.27 10.65 -2.09
C VAL A 77 -2.77 10.89 -2.14
N ALA A 78 -3.15 12.15 -2.30
CA ALA A 78 -4.55 12.55 -2.34
C ALA A 78 -5.23 12.09 -3.63
N VAL A 79 -6.55 12.20 -3.66
CA VAL A 79 -7.37 11.83 -4.82
C VAL A 79 -6.87 12.55 -6.07
N GLY A 80 -6.58 11.79 -7.14
CA GLY A 80 -6.10 12.32 -8.42
C GLY A 80 -4.66 12.81 -8.41
N GLN A 81 -3.93 12.65 -7.31
CA GLN A 81 -2.55 13.09 -7.21
C GLN A 81 -1.53 12.01 -7.59
N MET A 82 -0.36 12.49 -7.96
CA MET A 82 0.82 11.68 -8.19
C MET A 82 1.97 12.12 -7.28
N ARG A 83 2.78 11.15 -6.84
CA ARG A 83 4.01 11.38 -6.07
C ARG A 83 5.13 10.53 -6.63
N ALA A 84 6.33 11.07 -6.64
CA ALA A 84 7.56 10.32 -6.86
C ALA A 84 8.39 10.38 -5.58
N ILE A 85 8.73 9.22 -5.05
CA ILE A 85 9.62 9.09 -3.89
C ILE A 85 10.94 8.47 -4.29
N GLU A 86 12.02 8.88 -3.65
CA GLU A 86 13.37 8.36 -3.91
C GLU A 86 14.05 8.02 -2.59
N PHE A 87 14.73 6.87 -2.57
CA PHE A 87 15.55 6.43 -1.44
C PHE A 87 16.73 5.58 -1.93
N GLU A 88 17.68 5.35 -1.04
CA GLU A 88 18.77 4.39 -1.26
C GLU A 88 18.51 3.15 -0.42
N ALA A 89 18.59 1.97 -1.04
CA ALA A 89 18.33 0.70 -0.37
C ALA A 89 19.58 0.27 0.46
N THR A 90 19.77 0.88 1.62
CA THR A 90 20.96 0.69 2.47
C THR A 90 20.94 -0.59 3.27
N ASP A 91 19.75 -1.04 3.67
CA ASP A 91 19.60 -2.16 4.58
C ASP A 91 18.99 -3.37 3.89
N LEU A 92 19.63 -4.53 4.12
CA LEU A 92 19.15 -5.81 3.60
C LEU A 92 17.96 -6.30 4.42
N GLY A 93 17.02 -6.96 3.77
CA GLY A 93 15.84 -7.56 4.39
C GLY A 93 14.61 -7.44 3.52
N ASP A 94 13.50 -7.86 4.07
CA ASP A 94 12.18 -7.70 3.48
C ASP A 94 11.44 -6.58 4.22
N TRP A 95 11.09 -5.54 3.49
CA TRP A 95 10.50 -4.33 4.06
C TRP A 95 9.08 -4.14 3.54
N ALA A 96 8.14 -3.91 4.44
CA ALA A 96 6.77 -3.65 4.06
C ALA A 96 6.64 -2.27 3.38
N PHE A 97 5.90 -2.24 2.28
CA PHE A 97 5.50 -1.02 1.58
C PHE A 97 3.99 -1.06 1.39
N HIS A 98 3.26 -0.20 2.10
CA HIS A 98 1.81 -0.33 2.19
C HIS A 98 1.09 0.99 2.44
N CYS A 99 -0.21 1.01 2.14
CA CYS A 99 -1.09 2.08 2.59
C CYS A 99 -1.31 1.97 4.10
N HIS A 100 -1.19 3.08 4.83
CA HIS A 100 -1.33 3.09 6.29
C HIS A 100 -2.80 3.20 6.77
N LYS A 101 -3.76 3.22 5.87
CA LYS A 101 -5.16 3.00 6.22
C LYS A 101 -5.41 1.50 6.33
N SER A 102 -5.66 1.01 7.53
CA SER A 102 -5.77 -0.43 7.82
C SER A 102 -6.78 -1.14 6.94
N HIS A 103 -7.96 -0.57 6.74
CA HIS A 103 -8.99 -1.17 5.90
C HIS A 103 -8.64 -1.20 4.40
N HIS A 104 -7.73 -0.34 3.92
CA HIS A 104 -7.20 -0.42 2.56
C HIS A 104 -6.17 -1.53 2.42
N THR A 105 -5.33 -1.70 3.42
CA THR A 105 -4.27 -2.70 3.40
C THR A 105 -4.83 -4.11 3.59
N MET A 106 -5.84 -4.25 4.44
CA MET A 106 -6.40 -5.54 4.82
C MET A 106 -7.44 -6.07 3.83
N ASN A 107 -8.15 -5.19 3.13
CA ASN A 107 -9.31 -5.58 2.34
C ASN A 107 -10.26 -6.48 3.16
N ALA A 108 -10.56 -7.70 2.66
CA ALA A 108 -11.43 -8.66 3.34
C ALA A 108 -10.71 -9.59 4.33
N MET A 109 -9.38 -9.48 4.46
CA MET A 109 -8.61 -10.44 5.23
C MET A 109 -8.65 -10.15 6.73
N GLY A 110 -8.83 -11.20 7.53
CA GLY A 110 -8.81 -11.11 9.00
C GLY A 110 -10.05 -10.47 9.63
N HIS A 111 -11.10 -10.16 8.86
CA HIS A 111 -12.34 -9.59 9.36
C HIS A 111 -13.52 -10.53 9.19
N GLU A 112 -14.35 -10.62 10.22
CA GLU A 112 -15.65 -11.31 10.13
C GLU A 112 -16.71 -10.45 9.42
N VAL A 113 -16.45 -9.16 9.26
CA VAL A 113 -17.35 -8.22 8.61
C VAL A 113 -17.14 -8.25 7.10
N PRO A 114 -18.20 -8.34 6.29
CA PRO A 114 -18.08 -8.28 4.82
C PRO A 114 -17.45 -6.95 4.40
N THR A 115 -16.30 -6.99 3.76
CA THR A 115 -15.58 -5.83 3.23
C THR A 115 -15.68 -5.72 1.71
N MET A 116 -16.23 -6.71 1.05
CA MET A 116 -16.54 -6.72 -0.38
C MET A 116 -18.00 -6.99 -0.63
N ILE A 117 -18.65 -6.17 -1.44
CA ILE A 117 -20.07 -6.29 -1.74
C ILE A 117 -20.35 -7.61 -2.46
N GLY A 118 -21.27 -8.41 -1.91
CA GLY A 118 -21.73 -9.65 -2.51
C GLY A 118 -20.73 -10.81 -2.45
N VAL A 119 -19.63 -10.68 -1.72
CA VAL A 119 -18.64 -11.75 -1.55
C VAL A 119 -18.70 -12.29 -0.12
N ASP A 120 -18.93 -13.58 0.01
CA ASP A 120 -18.76 -14.29 1.28
C ASP A 120 -17.28 -14.68 1.44
N HIS A 121 -16.61 -14.05 2.40
CA HIS A 121 -15.20 -14.28 2.67
C HIS A 121 -14.95 -14.98 4.03
N ARG A 122 -15.98 -15.59 4.62
CA ARG A 122 -15.82 -16.41 5.82
C ARG A 122 -14.84 -17.54 5.56
N GLY A 123 -13.89 -17.69 6.43
CA GLY A 123 -12.83 -18.70 6.30
C GLY A 123 -11.74 -18.39 5.26
N VAL A 124 -11.70 -17.19 4.67
CA VAL A 124 -10.65 -16.78 3.73
C VAL A 124 -9.28 -16.78 4.41
N ALA A 125 -9.16 -16.25 5.63
CA ALA A 125 -7.91 -16.26 6.39
C ALA A 125 -7.37 -17.69 6.59
N GLN A 126 -8.24 -18.64 6.92
CA GLN A 126 -7.86 -20.05 7.09
C GLN A 126 -7.35 -20.67 5.78
N LYS A 127 -7.98 -20.36 4.65
CA LYS A 127 -7.54 -20.81 3.33
C LYS A 127 -6.19 -20.22 2.94
N ILE A 128 -5.99 -18.92 3.20
CA ILE A 128 -4.74 -18.24 2.91
C ILE A 128 -3.60 -18.81 3.76
N ASN A 129 -3.81 -18.98 5.06
CA ASN A 129 -2.80 -19.57 5.96
C ASN A 129 -2.42 -21.00 5.58
N LYS A 130 -3.33 -21.75 4.95
CA LYS A 130 -3.04 -23.08 4.43
C LYS A 130 -2.17 -23.04 3.17
N LEU A 131 -2.34 -22.02 2.33
CA LEU A 131 -1.60 -21.85 1.09
C LEU A 131 -0.25 -21.18 1.29
N ILE A 132 -0.20 -20.23 2.22
CA ILE A 132 0.99 -19.43 2.54
C ILE A 132 1.15 -19.50 4.05
N PRO A 133 1.92 -20.47 4.58
CA PRO A 133 2.26 -20.53 6.00
C PRO A 133 2.94 -19.22 6.41
N ASP A 134 2.64 -18.76 7.62
CA ASP A 134 3.16 -17.52 8.18
C ASP A 134 2.68 -16.21 7.51
N TYR A 135 1.65 -16.29 6.67
CA TYR A 135 0.97 -15.11 6.18
C TYR A 135 0.42 -14.28 7.34
N MET A 136 0.75 -12.99 7.37
CA MET A 136 0.26 -12.09 8.41
C MET A 136 -1.23 -11.83 8.26
N VAL A 137 -2.01 -12.46 9.10
CA VAL A 137 -3.43 -12.12 9.29
C VAL A 137 -3.45 -10.91 10.23
N MET A 138 -3.80 -9.75 9.68
CA MET A 138 -3.93 -8.54 10.47
C MET A 138 -5.05 -8.70 11.50
N GLY A 139 -4.82 -8.28 12.72
CA GLY A 139 -5.74 -8.43 13.84
C GLY A 139 -5.35 -9.53 14.83
N GLU A 140 -4.70 -10.62 14.41
CA GLU A 140 -4.29 -11.68 15.31
C GLU A 140 -2.83 -11.59 15.79
N ARG A 141 -1.95 -10.88 15.07
CA ARG A 141 -0.53 -10.73 15.41
C ARG A 141 0.02 -9.33 15.19
N GLY A 142 -0.84 -8.31 15.20
CA GLY A 142 -0.40 -6.93 15.33
C GLY A 142 0.57 -6.44 14.28
N MET A 143 0.07 -6.20 13.07
CA MET A 143 0.63 -5.10 12.28
C MET A 143 -0.26 -3.89 12.50
N ALA A 144 0.07 -3.11 13.46
CA ALA A 144 -0.30 -1.72 13.48
C ALA A 144 0.81 -0.94 12.79
#